data_9f254605e4ccdb9c9a6c8cfd1bb9fa69
#
_entry.id   9f254605e4ccdb9c9a6c8cfd1bb9fa69
#
_cell.length_a   1.000
_cell.length_b   1.000
_cell.length_c   1.000
_cell.angle_alpha   90.00
_cell.angle_beta   90.00
_cell.angle_gamma   90.00
#
_symmetry.space_group_name_H-M   'P 1'
#
loop_
_entity.id
_entity.type
_entity.pdbx_description
1 polymer ?
#
loop_
_entity_poly.entity_id
_entity_poly.type
_entity_poly.pdbx_seq_one_letter_code
_entity_poly.pdbx_strand_id
1 'polypeptide(L)'
;MIMRMTEQIDQFFNPDGTLISIPVKSAKKIAVLLHIARDLSPTTKYPEKELNAIIAKYHDDTAAIRRHMIEYGILERDGESVYWLLKN
;
A
#
# COMPACT_ATOMS: atom_id res chain seq x y z
N MET A 1 27.80 4.81 8.32
CA MET A 1 26.82 5.43 7.48
C MET A 1 25.69 4.50 7.15
N ILE A 2 24.52 5.04 7.14
CA ILE A 2 23.32 4.23 6.93
C ILE A 2 23.08 4.03 5.44
N MET A 3 22.88 2.82 5.07
CA MET A 3 22.51 2.52 3.70
C MET A 3 21.03 2.67 3.52
N ARG A 4 20.66 3.41 2.50
CA ARG A 4 19.28 3.53 2.14
C ARG A 4 18.93 2.39 1.25
N MET A 5 18.10 1.52 1.76
CA MET A 5 17.68 0.35 1.00
C MET A 5 16.37 0.59 0.29
N THR A 6 15.66 1.64 0.68
CA THR A 6 14.37 1.93 0.09
C THR A 6 14.48 3.13 -0.83
N GLU A 7 13.59 3.17 -1.80
CA GLU A 7 13.48 4.31 -2.69
C GLU A 7 13.03 5.53 -1.92
N GLN A 8 13.47 6.69 -2.40
CA GLN A 8 13.00 7.96 -1.88
C GLN A 8 11.57 8.17 -2.35
N ILE A 9 10.66 8.32 -1.41
CA ILE A 9 9.25 8.46 -1.76
C ILE A 9 8.62 9.73 -1.19
N ASP A 10 9.40 10.56 -0.50
CA ASP A 10 8.84 11.76 0.12
C ASP A 10 8.17 12.68 -0.89
N GLN A 11 8.69 12.74 -2.11
CA GLN A 11 8.14 13.64 -3.12
C GLN A 11 6.75 13.23 -3.57
N PHE A 12 6.31 12.02 -3.23
CA PHE A 12 4.99 11.55 -3.63
C PHE A 12 3.92 11.81 -2.59
N PHE A 13 4.29 12.38 -1.44
CA PHE A 13 3.35 12.61 -0.35
C PHE A 13 3.25 14.08 0.00
N ASN A 14 2.04 14.48 0.39
CA ASN A 14 1.78 15.79 0.95
C ASN A 14 2.27 15.83 2.39
N PRO A 15 2.44 17.05 2.97
CA PRO A 15 2.85 17.14 4.37
C PRO A 15 1.90 16.45 5.33
N ASP A 16 0.62 16.31 4.97
CA ASP A 16 -0.35 15.64 5.84
C ASP A 16 -0.32 14.12 5.70
N GLY A 17 0.57 13.59 4.87
CA GLY A 17 0.72 12.16 4.71
C GLY A 17 -0.07 11.55 3.57
N THR A 18 -0.90 12.35 2.89
CA THR A 18 -1.66 11.81 1.75
C THR A 18 -0.78 11.72 0.52
N LEU A 19 -1.10 10.78 -0.33
CA LEU A 19 -0.36 10.51 -1.55
C LEU A 19 -0.78 11.50 -2.63
N ILE A 20 0.19 12.18 -3.23
CA ILE A 20 -0.09 13.11 -4.32
C ILE A 20 -0.48 12.35 -5.57
N SER A 21 0.29 11.32 -5.91
CA SER A 21 0.00 10.49 -7.07
C SER A 21 0.71 9.15 -6.92
N ILE A 22 0.20 8.15 -7.61
CA ILE A 22 0.82 6.83 -7.62
C ILE A 22 2.00 6.89 -8.60
N PRO A 23 3.22 6.54 -8.15
CA PRO A 23 4.37 6.60 -9.05
C PRO A 23 4.22 5.65 -10.24
N VAL A 24 4.76 6.06 -11.37
CA VAL A 24 4.70 5.25 -12.58
C VAL A 24 5.73 4.13 -12.54
N LYS A 25 6.95 4.43 -12.07
CA LYS A 25 8.02 3.45 -12.06
C LYS A 25 7.79 2.42 -10.97
N SER A 26 8.06 1.16 -11.31
CA SER A 26 7.75 0.04 -10.42
C SER A 26 8.45 0.13 -9.07
N ALA A 27 9.73 0.47 -9.05
CA ALA A 27 10.47 0.52 -7.80
C ALA A 27 9.86 1.53 -6.84
N LYS A 28 9.51 2.70 -7.33
CA LYS A 28 8.92 3.74 -6.48
C LYS A 28 7.48 3.40 -6.14
N LYS A 29 6.75 2.81 -7.06
CA LYS A 29 5.39 2.36 -6.80
C LYS A 29 5.38 1.33 -5.68
N ILE A 30 6.25 0.34 -5.75
CA ILE A 30 6.33 -0.68 -4.71
C ILE A 30 6.68 -0.06 -3.38
N ALA A 31 7.63 0.88 -3.35
CA ALA A 31 8.02 1.53 -2.12
C ALA A 31 6.85 2.30 -1.49
N VAL A 32 6.06 2.99 -2.31
CA VAL A 32 4.87 3.70 -1.82
C VAL A 32 3.85 2.72 -1.28
N LEU A 33 3.61 1.62 -1.99
CA LEU A 33 2.63 0.62 -1.55
C LEU A 33 3.06 -0.03 -0.24
N LEU A 34 4.35 -0.32 -0.10
CA LEU A 34 4.86 -0.89 1.14
C LEU A 34 4.74 0.09 2.30
N HIS A 35 4.93 1.38 2.02
CA HIS A 35 4.75 2.40 3.03
C HIS A 35 3.30 2.40 3.56
N ILE A 36 2.33 2.31 2.65
CA ILE A 36 0.92 2.25 3.05
C ILE A 36 0.63 0.95 3.80
N ALA A 37 1.23 -0.14 3.35
CA ALA A 37 1.00 -1.46 3.95
C ALA A 37 1.51 -1.55 5.37
N ARG A 38 2.37 -0.63 5.80
CA ARG A 38 2.85 -0.60 7.19
C ARG A 38 1.71 -0.39 8.18
N ASP A 39 0.59 0.14 7.73
CA ASP A 39 -0.57 0.32 8.60
C ASP A 39 -1.37 -0.95 8.79
N LEU A 40 -1.01 -2.01 8.08
CA LEU A 40 -1.72 -3.28 8.16
C LEU A 40 -0.97 -4.25 9.06
N SER A 41 -1.73 -4.99 9.87
CA SER A 41 -1.15 -6.02 10.71
C SER A 41 -0.90 -7.29 9.90
N PRO A 42 0.27 -7.92 10.05
CA PRO A 42 0.56 -9.15 9.33
C PRO A 42 -0.28 -10.35 9.76
N THR A 43 -1.00 -10.23 10.87
CA THR A 43 -1.80 -11.33 11.38
C THR A 43 -3.30 -11.09 11.26
N THR A 44 -3.71 -10.00 10.62
CA THR A 44 -5.11 -9.62 10.54
C THR A 44 -5.61 -9.81 9.12
N LYS A 45 -6.87 -10.24 9.00
CA LYS A 45 -7.56 -10.27 7.72
C LYS A 45 -8.53 -9.11 7.68
N TYR A 46 -8.59 -8.45 6.54
CA TYR A 46 -9.35 -7.20 6.39
C TYR A 46 -10.44 -7.38 5.35
N PRO A 47 -11.71 -7.29 5.75
CA PRO A 47 -12.77 -7.14 4.75
C PRO A 47 -12.49 -5.91 3.91
N GLU A 48 -12.92 -5.94 2.65
CA GLU A 48 -12.59 -4.87 1.72
C GLU A 48 -12.96 -3.50 2.25
N LYS A 49 -14.11 -3.39 2.90
CA LYS A 49 -14.57 -2.12 3.44
C LYS A 49 -13.59 -1.55 4.47
N GLU A 50 -13.07 -2.43 5.33
CA GLU A 50 -12.11 -1.99 6.34
C GLU A 50 -10.78 -1.63 5.73
N LEU A 51 -10.35 -2.41 4.74
CA LEU A 51 -9.12 -2.12 4.04
C LEU A 51 -9.23 -0.78 3.32
N ASN A 52 -10.36 -0.52 2.68
CA ASN A 52 -10.57 0.76 2.01
C ASN A 52 -10.47 1.94 2.96
N ALA A 53 -10.99 1.79 4.19
CA ALA A 53 -10.92 2.87 5.17
C ALA A 53 -9.48 3.20 5.52
N ILE A 54 -8.62 2.18 5.61
CA ILE A 54 -7.21 2.39 5.91
C ILE A 54 -6.50 3.07 4.73
N ILE A 55 -6.75 2.57 3.52
CA ILE A 55 -6.10 3.10 2.32
C ILE A 55 -6.56 4.53 2.05
N ALA A 56 -7.83 4.84 2.35
CA ALA A 56 -8.39 6.16 2.07
C ALA A 56 -7.68 7.27 2.83
N LYS A 57 -6.97 6.93 3.90
CA LYS A 57 -6.16 7.94 4.60
C LYS A 57 -5.02 8.43 3.75
N TYR A 58 -4.65 7.67 2.72
CA TYR A 58 -3.53 8.00 1.85
C TYR A 58 -3.99 8.46 0.47
N HIS A 59 -5.05 7.86 -0.07
CA HIS A 59 -5.42 8.13 -1.44
C HIS A 59 -6.89 7.78 -1.66
N ASP A 60 -7.56 8.58 -2.49
CA ASP A 60 -9.00 8.39 -2.77
C ASP A 60 -9.27 7.15 -3.59
N ASP A 61 -8.38 6.82 -4.52
CA ASP A 61 -8.60 5.68 -5.40
C ASP A 61 -8.13 4.39 -4.72
N THR A 62 -8.93 3.96 -3.76
CA THR A 62 -8.59 2.76 -2.98
C THR A 62 -8.55 1.52 -3.85
N ALA A 63 -9.38 1.47 -4.89
CA ALA A 63 -9.39 0.32 -5.78
C ALA A 63 -8.07 0.17 -6.53
N ALA A 64 -7.51 1.29 -6.99
CA ALA A 64 -6.22 1.24 -7.69
C ALA A 64 -5.12 0.76 -6.75
N ILE A 65 -5.10 1.29 -5.53
CA ILE A 65 -4.09 0.89 -4.55
C ILE A 65 -4.21 -0.61 -4.24
N ARG A 66 -5.42 -1.10 -4.00
CA ARG A 66 -5.63 -2.52 -3.71
C ARG A 66 -5.15 -3.39 -4.87
N ARG A 67 -5.52 -2.99 -6.09
CA ARG A 67 -5.12 -3.77 -7.28
C ARG A 67 -3.62 -3.84 -7.41
N HIS A 68 -2.93 -2.71 -7.23
CA HIS A 68 -1.47 -2.70 -7.30
C HIS A 68 -0.86 -3.57 -6.21
N MET A 69 -1.41 -3.52 -4.99
CA MET A 69 -0.88 -4.35 -3.92
C MET A 69 -1.01 -5.83 -4.23
N ILE A 70 -2.11 -6.23 -4.86
CA ILE A 70 -2.28 -7.62 -5.30
C ILE A 70 -1.27 -7.94 -6.40
N GLU A 71 -1.14 -7.05 -7.38
CA GLU A 71 -0.24 -7.28 -8.51
C GLU A 71 1.20 -7.47 -8.09
N TYR A 72 1.63 -6.74 -7.07
CA TYR A 72 3.01 -6.80 -6.61
C TYR A 72 3.21 -7.79 -5.47
N GLY A 73 2.19 -8.56 -5.14
CA GLY A 73 2.34 -9.60 -4.13
C GLY A 73 2.44 -9.10 -2.71
N ILE A 74 1.96 -7.89 -2.44
CA ILE A 74 1.95 -7.33 -1.09
C ILE A 74 0.74 -7.82 -0.33
N LEU A 75 -0.39 -7.94 -1.02
CA LEU A 75 -1.63 -8.44 -0.47
C LEU A 75 -2.11 -9.65 -1.24
N GLU A 76 -2.89 -10.47 -0.57
CA GLU A 76 -3.67 -11.51 -1.23
C GLU A 76 -5.12 -11.37 -0.76
N ARG A 77 -6.03 -11.92 -1.55
CA ARG A 77 -7.46 -11.89 -1.21
C ARG A 77 -8.09 -13.25 -1.47
N ASP A 78 -9.18 -13.52 -0.77
CA ASP A 78 -9.98 -14.70 -1.06
C ASP A 78 -11.17 -14.33 -1.95
N GLY A 79 -12.05 -15.29 -2.17
CA GLY A 79 -13.21 -15.08 -3.04
C GLY A 79 -14.31 -14.21 -2.44
N GLU A 80 -14.18 -13.85 -1.16
CA GLU A 80 -15.19 -13.05 -0.47
C GLU A 80 -14.69 -11.65 -0.16
N SER A 81 -13.65 -11.22 -0.85
CA SER A 81 -13.10 -9.88 -0.71
C SER A 81 -12.54 -9.61 0.67
N VAL A 82 -11.88 -10.61 1.24
CA VAL A 82 -11.11 -10.46 2.47
C VAL A 82 -9.63 -10.49 2.10
N TYR A 83 -8.88 -9.53 2.63
CA TYR A 83 -7.49 -9.29 2.23
C TYR A 83 -6.55 -9.47 3.41
N TRP A 84 -5.33 -9.88 3.12
CA TRP A 84 -4.28 -9.99 4.15
C TRP A 84 -2.93 -9.77 3.51
N LEU A 85 -1.95 -9.41 4.37
CA LEU A 85 -0.58 -9.23 3.91
C LEU A 85 0.04 -10.59 3.60
N LEU A 86 0.70 -10.65 2.46
CA LEU A 86 1.46 -11.84 2.12
C LEU A 86 2.76 -11.85 2.92
N LYS A 87 3.09 -13.01 3.43
CA LYS A 87 4.35 -13.19 4.14
C LYS A 87 5.38 -13.79 3.20
N ASN A 88 6.58 -13.33 3.34
CA ASN A 88 7.69 -13.88 2.55
C ASN A 88 8.60 -14.69 3.41
#